data_b9c47d4536fa908f1d166d58f661210e
#
_entry.id   b9c47d4536fa908f1d166d58f661210e
#
_cell.length_a   1.000
_cell.length_b   1.000
_cell.length_c   1.000
_cell.angle_alpha   90.00
_cell.angle_beta   90.00
_cell.angle_gamma   90.00
#
_symmetry.space_group_name_H-M   'P 1'
#
loop_
_entity.id
_entity.type
_entity.pdbx_description
1 polymer ?
#
loop_
_entity_poly.entity_id
_entity_poly.type
_entity_poly.pdbx_seq_one_letter_code
_entity_poly.pdbx_strand_id
1 'polypeptide(L)'
;MILGRTLAVYFSGRFLKAILGLFLFAAVLIFLFDVLELVRRGGDREGFSVLRVSLISLLRVPLLLEQVIPFTVLFGAIAAFVTLSRALELVVARASGISVWQFSLPAIVVGIVLGVLSITLYNPAAVWFQQKSDEAASGLFGTEQSFLMQASNDVWVRQDGLDGESVLLAKQLLDGGTKLRGVTIFTFGKDGTFRERIEAGEARLGDEIWYLDNAIVYTTEQDPQTYGRYEVSTFLTATEVRESIGSPESISFWNLPRFIELARNAGLPAYRYNLQYQTLLARPLLLVAMILIAAAVSLKVSRFGGLGSMILGGILSGFVLYVLTELAKDFGGAGIVPPLVAAWAPGIFGVLMGLTILLHQEDG
;
A
#
# COMPACT_ATOMS: atom_id res chain seq x y z
N MET A 1 5.23 38.99 9.96
CA MET A 1 5.07 38.78 11.42
C MET A 1 4.95 37.27 11.65
N ILE A 2 5.79 36.65 12.46
CA ILE A 2 5.76 35.18 12.67
C ILE A 2 4.60 34.92 13.65
N LEU A 3 3.76 33.90 13.36
CA LEU A 3 2.67 33.49 14.26
C LEU A 3 3.24 33.24 15.67
N GLY A 4 2.64 33.81 16.70
CA GLY A 4 3.10 33.62 18.08
C GLY A 4 3.12 32.12 18.42
N ARG A 5 4.16 31.64 19.13
CA ARG A 5 4.35 30.22 19.49
C ARG A 5 3.10 29.60 20.12
N THR A 6 2.38 30.35 20.95
CA THR A 6 1.16 29.89 21.63
C THR A 6 0.05 29.57 20.61
N LEU A 7 -0.14 30.46 19.62
CA LEU A 7 -1.17 30.29 18.60
C LEU A 7 -0.83 29.15 17.64
N ALA A 8 0.44 29.01 17.28
CA ALA A 8 0.92 27.90 16.45
C ALA A 8 0.67 26.54 17.12
N VAL A 9 1.01 26.40 18.40
CA VAL A 9 0.77 25.18 19.17
C VAL A 9 -0.73 24.89 19.31
N TYR A 10 -1.53 25.93 19.55
CA TYR A 10 -2.98 25.79 19.64
C TYR A 10 -3.61 25.25 18.34
N PHE A 11 -3.29 25.87 17.20
CA PHE A 11 -3.79 25.42 15.90
C PHE A 11 -3.28 24.02 15.56
N SER A 12 -1.98 23.73 15.74
CA SER A 12 -1.44 22.38 15.53
C SER A 12 -2.21 21.34 16.35
N GLY A 13 -2.51 21.62 17.60
CA GLY A 13 -3.29 20.74 18.46
C GLY A 13 -4.73 20.51 17.97
N ARG A 14 -5.39 21.55 17.42
CA ARG A 14 -6.72 21.43 16.82
C ARG A 14 -6.70 20.54 15.57
N PHE A 15 -5.74 20.76 14.65
CA PHE A 15 -5.58 19.93 13.47
C PHE A 15 -5.25 18.49 13.83
N LEU A 16 -4.29 18.28 14.71
CA LEU A 16 -3.89 16.94 15.14
C LEU A 16 -5.06 16.16 15.76
N LYS A 17 -5.83 16.79 16.66
CA LYS A 17 -7.00 16.14 17.28
C LYS A 17 -8.08 15.78 16.25
N ALA A 18 -8.35 16.64 15.29
CA ALA A 18 -9.35 16.38 14.25
C ALA A 18 -8.91 15.25 13.32
N ILE A 19 -7.63 15.24 12.90
CA ILE A 19 -7.06 14.19 12.05
C ILE A 19 -7.05 12.85 12.78
N LEU A 20 -6.55 12.80 14.02
CA LEU A 20 -6.52 11.58 14.82
C LEU A 20 -7.92 11.06 15.17
N GLY A 21 -8.87 11.96 15.43
CA GLY A 21 -10.27 11.58 15.67
C GLY A 21 -10.88 10.88 14.44
N LEU A 22 -10.64 11.44 13.25
CA LEU A 22 -11.13 10.83 12.00
C LEU A 22 -10.37 9.54 11.65
N PHE A 23 -9.08 9.49 11.92
CA PHE A 23 -8.28 8.28 11.76
C PHE A 23 -8.78 7.15 12.65
N LEU A 24 -9.08 7.42 13.91
CA LEU A 24 -9.65 6.43 14.82
C LEU A 24 -11.05 5.98 14.38
N PHE A 25 -11.88 6.92 13.91
CA PHE A 25 -13.19 6.60 13.34
C PHE A 25 -13.06 5.66 12.12
N ALA A 26 -12.15 5.96 11.21
CA ALA A 26 -11.85 5.09 10.06
C ALA A 26 -11.35 3.71 10.51
N ALA A 27 -10.50 3.65 11.56
CA ALA A 27 -10.03 2.40 12.14
C ALA A 27 -11.16 1.50 12.61
N VAL A 28 -12.12 2.09 13.35
CA VAL A 28 -13.30 1.34 13.84
C VAL A 28 -14.15 0.84 12.67
N LEU A 29 -14.38 1.66 11.65
CA LEU A 29 -15.15 1.24 10.46
C LEU A 29 -14.46 0.11 9.72
N ILE A 30 -13.17 0.24 9.42
CA ILE A 30 -12.40 -0.79 8.71
C ILE A 30 -12.40 -2.08 9.53
N PHE A 31 -12.19 -2.01 10.83
CA PHE A 31 -12.26 -3.17 11.72
C PHE A 31 -13.61 -3.88 11.64
N LEU A 32 -14.71 -3.14 11.71
CA LEU A 32 -16.05 -3.73 11.62
C LEU A 32 -16.29 -4.41 10.28
N PHE A 33 -15.91 -3.76 9.17
CA PHE A 33 -16.08 -4.35 7.83
C PHE A 33 -15.19 -5.58 7.64
N ASP A 34 -13.93 -5.55 8.08
CA ASP A 34 -13.01 -6.67 7.96
C ASP A 34 -13.46 -7.87 8.81
N VAL A 35 -13.93 -7.64 10.04
CA VAL A 35 -14.53 -8.71 10.88
C VAL A 35 -15.74 -9.32 10.20
N LEU A 36 -16.67 -8.51 9.68
CA LEU A 36 -17.86 -9.02 8.97
C LEU A 36 -17.47 -9.87 7.77
N GLU A 37 -16.48 -9.42 6.99
CA GLU A 37 -16.00 -10.14 5.83
C GLU A 37 -15.34 -11.48 6.22
N LEU A 38 -14.50 -11.48 7.26
CA LEU A 38 -13.86 -12.70 7.77
C LEU A 38 -14.88 -13.69 8.36
N VAL A 39 -15.92 -13.20 9.06
CA VAL A 39 -17.00 -14.03 9.58
C VAL A 39 -17.81 -14.64 8.43
N ARG A 40 -18.13 -13.85 7.39
CA ARG A 40 -18.83 -14.32 6.21
C ARG A 40 -18.08 -15.44 5.48
N ARG A 41 -16.75 -15.35 5.43
CA ARG A 41 -15.88 -16.32 4.73
C ARG A 41 -15.59 -17.57 5.56
N GLY A 42 -15.59 -17.47 6.88
CA GLY A 42 -15.14 -18.54 7.79
C GLY A 42 -16.25 -19.23 8.58
N GLY A 43 -17.48 -18.70 8.56
CA GLY A 43 -18.56 -19.09 9.48
C GLY A 43 -18.98 -20.56 9.51
N ASP A 44 -18.76 -21.29 8.40
CA ASP A 44 -19.18 -22.70 8.24
C ASP A 44 -18.08 -23.73 8.62
N ARG A 45 -16.98 -23.29 9.25
CA ARG A 45 -15.81 -24.17 9.51
C ARG A 45 -15.72 -24.68 10.92
N GLU A 46 -15.24 -25.91 11.06
CA GLU A 46 -14.89 -26.48 12.36
C GLU A 46 -13.76 -25.68 13.01
N GLY A 47 -13.98 -25.25 14.27
CA GLY A 47 -13.01 -24.43 15.02
C GLY A 47 -13.16 -22.90 14.84
N PHE A 48 -14.18 -22.45 14.11
CA PHE A 48 -14.50 -21.04 13.97
C PHE A 48 -14.77 -20.37 15.34
N SER A 49 -14.11 -19.25 15.60
CA SER A 49 -14.32 -18.46 16.80
C SER A 49 -14.32 -16.96 16.43
N VAL A 50 -15.42 -16.28 16.73
CA VAL A 50 -15.57 -14.84 16.50
C VAL A 50 -14.42 -14.05 17.16
N LEU A 51 -14.00 -14.47 18.35
CA LEU A 51 -12.90 -13.81 19.07
C LEU A 51 -11.56 -13.91 18.31
N ARG A 52 -11.23 -15.10 17.77
CA ARG A 52 -10.00 -15.28 16.98
C ARG A 52 -10.04 -14.48 15.69
N VAL A 53 -11.17 -14.49 14.99
CA VAL A 53 -11.38 -13.70 13.77
C VAL A 53 -11.24 -12.20 14.06
N SER A 54 -11.82 -11.71 15.15
CA SER A 54 -11.69 -10.30 15.58
C SER A 54 -10.23 -9.94 15.89
N LEU A 55 -9.46 -10.86 16.46
CA LEU A 55 -8.05 -10.64 16.76
C LEU A 55 -7.20 -10.58 15.49
N ILE A 56 -7.46 -11.47 14.52
CA ILE A 56 -6.84 -11.45 13.18
C ILE A 56 -7.16 -10.12 12.48
N SER A 57 -8.42 -9.70 12.48
CA SER A 57 -8.85 -8.44 11.91
C SER A 57 -8.15 -7.26 12.59
N LEU A 58 -8.07 -7.22 13.91
CA LEU A 58 -7.39 -6.16 14.65
C LEU A 58 -5.92 -6.01 14.24
N LEU A 59 -5.25 -7.11 13.96
CA LEU A 59 -3.85 -7.13 13.48
C LEU A 59 -3.73 -6.66 12.02
N ARG A 60 -4.76 -6.83 11.17
CA ARG A 60 -4.77 -6.39 9.77
C ARG A 60 -5.11 -4.91 9.59
N VAL A 61 -5.94 -4.39 10.47
CA VAL A 61 -6.43 -3.00 10.40
C VAL A 61 -5.32 -1.96 10.20
N PRO A 62 -4.15 -2.01 10.86
CA PRO A 62 -3.10 -1.02 10.65
C PRO A 62 -2.63 -0.91 9.20
N LEU A 63 -2.46 -2.01 8.49
CA LEU A 63 -2.04 -1.98 7.08
C LEU A 63 -3.16 -1.46 6.16
N LEU A 64 -4.40 -1.85 6.40
CA LEU A 64 -5.56 -1.34 5.66
C LEU A 64 -5.76 0.16 5.87
N LEU A 65 -5.54 0.66 7.10
CA LEU A 65 -5.61 2.08 7.42
C LEU A 65 -4.57 2.91 6.69
N GLU A 66 -3.42 2.34 6.35
CA GLU A 66 -2.35 3.05 5.67
C GLU A 66 -2.81 3.68 4.35
N GLN A 67 -3.72 3.02 3.64
CA GLN A 67 -4.28 3.48 2.37
C GLN A 67 -5.21 4.68 2.53
N VAL A 68 -5.86 4.82 3.69
CA VAL A 68 -6.82 5.90 3.96
C VAL A 68 -6.23 7.09 4.72
N ILE A 69 -4.93 7.04 5.11
CA ILE A 69 -4.24 8.15 5.78
C ILE A 69 -4.42 9.49 5.04
N PRO A 70 -4.22 9.59 3.71
CA PRO A 70 -4.40 10.86 3.00
C PRO A 70 -5.80 11.44 3.15
N PHE A 71 -6.83 10.59 3.13
CA PHE A 71 -8.22 11.00 3.33
C PHE A 71 -8.51 11.46 4.76
N THR A 72 -7.97 10.75 5.75
CA THR A 72 -8.15 11.17 7.14
C THR A 72 -7.49 12.51 7.40
N VAL A 73 -6.36 12.80 6.77
CA VAL A 73 -5.70 14.11 6.82
C VAL A 73 -6.54 15.18 6.12
N LEU A 74 -7.05 14.92 4.92
CA LEU A 74 -7.90 15.84 4.17
C LEU A 74 -9.16 16.23 4.97
N PHE A 75 -9.95 15.22 5.35
CA PHE A 75 -11.23 15.47 6.04
C PHE A 75 -11.03 15.96 7.46
N GLY A 76 -9.97 15.49 8.14
CA GLY A 76 -9.60 15.99 9.47
C GLY A 76 -9.19 17.48 9.41
N ALA A 77 -8.42 17.86 8.38
CA ALA A 77 -8.07 19.26 8.17
C ALA A 77 -9.31 20.12 7.84
N ILE A 78 -10.22 19.63 6.96
CA ILE A 78 -11.50 20.31 6.67
C ILE A 78 -12.30 20.50 7.97
N ALA A 79 -12.46 19.44 8.79
CA ALA A 79 -13.17 19.50 10.04
C ALA A 79 -12.54 20.52 11.01
N ALA A 80 -11.22 20.58 11.10
CA ALA A 80 -10.50 21.56 11.90
C ALA A 80 -10.76 22.99 11.41
N PHE A 81 -10.61 23.26 10.10
CA PHE A 81 -10.88 24.58 9.50
C PHE A 81 -12.34 25.02 9.73
N VAL A 82 -13.30 24.10 9.54
CA VAL A 82 -14.72 24.37 9.79
C VAL A 82 -14.95 24.73 11.25
N THR A 83 -14.41 23.96 12.18
CA THR A 83 -14.58 24.18 13.60
C THR A 83 -14.00 25.55 14.02
N LEU A 84 -12.79 25.87 13.57
CA LEU A 84 -12.13 27.16 13.82
C LEU A 84 -12.90 28.33 13.17
N SER A 85 -13.46 28.13 11.98
CA SER A 85 -14.29 29.15 11.30
C SER A 85 -15.60 29.41 12.06
N ARG A 86 -16.29 28.35 12.50
CA ARG A 86 -17.54 28.46 13.28
C ARG A 86 -17.35 29.11 14.63
N ALA A 87 -16.21 28.85 15.28
CA ALA A 87 -15.83 29.52 16.52
C ALA A 87 -15.39 30.98 16.31
N LEU A 88 -15.45 31.48 15.06
CA LEU A 88 -14.99 32.83 14.66
C LEU A 88 -13.50 33.07 14.90
N GLU A 89 -12.74 32.05 15.30
CA GLU A 89 -11.31 32.14 15.60
C GLU A 89 -10.49 32.56 14.36
N LEU A 90 -10.83 32.01 13.18
CA LEU A 90 -10.21 32.42 11.90
C LEU A 90 -10.59 33.84 11.48
N VAL A 91 -11.80 34.28 11.79
CA VAL A 91 -12.26 35.65 11.48
C VAL A 91 -11.49 36.65 12.33
N VAL A 92 -11.37 36.39 13.63
CA VAL A 92 -10.60 37.22 14.57
C VAL A 92 -9.12 37.26 14.20
N ALA A 93 -8.54 36.10 13.84
CA ALA A 93 -7.17 35.99 13.40
C ALA A 93 -6.91 36.86 12.13
N ARG A 94 -7.83 36.83 11.16
CA ARG A 94 -7.74 37.68 9.98
C ARG A 94 -7.91 39.17 10.28
N ALA A 95 -8.84 39.51 11.16
CA ALA A 95 -9.04 40.91 11.59
C ALA A 95 -7.81 41.47 12.32
N SER A 96 -7.01 40.62 12.97
CA SER A 96 -5.74 41.01 13.58
C SER A 96 -4.53 41.00 12.61
N GLY A 97 -4.76 40.84 11.29
CA GLY A 97 -3.74 40.91 10.26
C GLY A 97 -2.96 39.61 10.03
N ILE A 98 -3.46 38.46 10.54
CA ILE A 98 -2.84 37.16 10.28
C ILE A 98 -3.30 36.66 8.89
N SER A 99 -2.34 36.38 8.00
CA SER A 99 -2.61 35.85 6.66
C SER A 99 -3.06 34.40 6.67
N VAL A 100 -3.70 33.97 5.55
CA VAL A 100 -4.10 32.57 5.34
C VAL A 100 -2.90 31.61 5.47
N TRP A 101 -1.75 32.02 4.98
CA TRP A 101 -0.53 31.24 5.04
C TRP A 101 -0.05 31.03 6.47
N GLN A 102 -0.14 32.06 7.29
CA GLN A 102 0.32 31.98 8.69
C GLN A 102 -0.51 31.01 9.52
N PHE A 103 -1.84 30.98 9.38
CA PHE A 103 -2.65 30.02 10.14
C PHE A 103 -2.73 28.64 9.50
N SER A 104 -2.40 28.48 8.20
CA SER A 104 -2.29 27.18 7.54
C SER A 104 -0.95 26.50 7.81
N LEU A 105 0.12 27.27 8.11
CA LEU A 105 1.45 26.74 8.38
C LEU A 105 1.49 25.68 9.49
N PRO A 106 0.81 25.85 10.66
CA PRO A 106 0.74 24.81 11.68
C PRO A 106 0.14 23.51 11.18
N ALA A 107 -0.89 23.57 10.31
CA ALA A 107 -1.49 22.39 9.71
C ALA A 107 -0.51 21.69 8.76
N ILE A 108 0.22 22.45 7.93
CA ILE A 108 1.25 21.93 7.02
C ILE A 108 2.35 21.20 7.81
N VAL A 109 2.83 21.83 8.90
CA VAL A 109 3.84 21.21 9.78
C VAL A 109 3.31 19.90 10.38
N VAL A 110 2.06 19.87 10.86
CA VAL A 110 1.41 18.64 11.33
C VAL A 110 1.37 17.59 10.22
N GLY A 111 1.02 17.97 8.98
CA GLY A 111 1.00 17.06 7.84
C GLY A 111 2.38 16.46 7.52
N ILE A 112 3.42 17.28 7.53
CA ILE A 112 4.80 16.80 7.30
C ILE A 112 5.21 15.82 8.42
N VAL A 113 4.97 16.19 9.68
CA VAL A 113 5.31 15.34 10.84
C VAL A 113 4.55 14.00 10.78
N LEU A 114 3.23 14.04 10.51
CA LEU A 114 2.44 12.83 10.34
C LEU A 114 2.91 12.00 9.15
N GLY A 115 3.28 12.64 8.05
CA GLY A 115 3.85 11.98 6.87
C GLY A 115 5.15 11.24 7.20
N VAL A 116 6.07 11.90 7.86
CA VAL A 116 7.35 11.28 8.29
C VAL A 116 7.10 10.14 9.28
N LEU A 117 6.25 10.35 10.28
CA LEU A 117 5.89 9.31 11.26
C LEU A 117 5.17 8.12 10.60
N SER A 118 4.36 8.38 9.56
CA SER A 118 3.68 7.31 8.83
C SER A 118 4.64 6.40 8.09
N ILE A 119 5.79 6.90 7.65
CA ILE A 119 6.81 6.12 6.95
C ILE A 119 7.72 5.40 7.95
N THR A 120 8.22 6.15 8.95
CA THR A 120 9.30 5.68 9.81
C THR A 120 8.85 4.75 10.93
N LEU A 121 7.66 4.96 11.46
CA LEU A 121 7.11 4.23 12.60
C LEU A 121 5.86 3.42 12.23
N TYR A 122 4.89 4.07 11.57
CA TYR A 122 3.62 3.43 11.33
C TYR A 122 3.70 2.29 10.31
N ASN A 123 4.34 2.51 9.15
CA ASN A 123 4.49 1.49 8.12
C ASN A 123 5.22 0.22 8.62
N PRO A 124 6.42 0.31 9.28
CA PRO A 124 7.05 -0.89 9.83
C PRO A 124 6.19 -1.62 10.86
N ALA A 125 5.48 -0.88 11.71
CA ALA A 125 4.57 -1.49 12.68
C ALA A 125 3.37 -2.17 11.99
N ALA A 126 2.76 -1.53 11.00
CA ALA A 126 1.64 -2.07 10.25
C ALA A 126 2.01 -3.36 9.52
N VAL A 127 3.19 -3.40 8.89
CA VAL A 127 3.72 -4.61 8.25
C VAL A 127 3.97 -5.71 9.27
N TRP A 128 4.55 -5.40 10.43
CA TRP A 128 4.76 -6.39 11.49
C TRP A 128 3.44 -6.96 12.00
N PHE A 129 2.42 -6.12 12.22
CA PHE A 129 1.08 -6.57 12.62
C PHE A 129 0.44 -7.45 11.53
N GLN A 130 0.59 -7.10 10.26
CA GLN A 130 0.11 -7.91 9.15
C GLN A 130 0.75 -9.32 9.14
N GLN A 131 2.07 -9.41 9.31
CA GLN A 131 2.75 -10.70 9.39
C GLN A 131 2.21 -11.57 10.54
N LYS A 132 1.95 -10.96 11.70
CA LYS A 132 1.35 -11.67 12.83
C LYS A 132 -0.10 -12.09 12.56
N SER A 133 -0.84 -11.29 11.80
CA SER A 133 -2.18 -11.66 11.34
C SER A 133 -2.13 -12.86 10.40
N ASP A 134 -1.20 -12.88 9.45
CA ASP A 134 -1.05 -13.97 8.47
C ASP A 134 -0.64 -15.28 9.16
N GLU A 135 0.27 -15.22 10.15
CA GLU A 135 0.61 -16.37 11.00
C GLU A 135 -0.62 -16.92 11.76
N ALA A 136 -1.43 -16.02 12.34
CA ALA A 136 -2.63 -16.42 13.09
C ALA A 136 -3.74 -16.95 12.16
N ALA A 137 -3.89 -16.38 10.97
CA ALA A 137 -4.87 -16.78 9.97
C ALA A 137 -4.54 -18.16 9.37
N SER A 138 -3.27 -18.47 9.14
CA SER A 138 -2.84 -19.78 8.63
C SER A 138 -3.21 -20.93 9.57
N GLY A 139 -3.21 -20.68 10.88
CA GLY A 139 -3.65 -21.67 11.89
C GLY A 139 -5.16 -21.92 11.95
N LEU A 140 -5.98 -20.99 11.46
CA LEU A 140 -7.46 -21.09 11.49
C LEU A 140 -8.06 -21.51 10.14
N PHE A 141 -7.55 -20.95 9.06
CA PHE A 141 -8.11 -21.13 7.73
C PHE A 141 -7.38 -22.20 6.90
N GLY A 142 -6.32 -22.79 7.45
CA GLY A 142 -5.40 -23.64 6.71
C GLY A 142 -4.52 -22.79 5.78
N THR A 143 -3.34 -23.27 5.49
CA THR A 143 -2.35 -22.59 4.65
C THR A 143 -2.91 -22.26 3.24
N GLU A 144 -3.85 -23.08 2.76
CA GLU A 144 -4.45 -22.92 1.42
C GLU A 144 -5.26 -21.64 1.23
N GLN A 145 -5.90 -21.11 2.28
CA GLN A 145 -6.84 -19.98 2.12
C GLN A 145 -6.27 -18.64 2.54
N SER A 146 -5.24 -18.61 3.37
CA SER A 146 -4.51 -17.37 3.65
C SER A 146 -3.94 -16.77 2.35
N PHE A 147 -3.56 -17.65 1.40
CA PHE A 147 -3.05 -17.26 0.08
C PHE A 147 -4.13 -17.00 -0.97
N LEU A 148 -5.28 -17.66 -0.92
CA LEU A 148 -6.41 -17.37 -1.83
C LEU A 148 -6.97 -15.95 -1.64
N MET A 149 -6.75 -15.35 -0.48
CA MET A 149 -7.08 -13.94 -0.25
C MET A 149 -6.12 -12.95 -0.94
N GLN A 150 -4.90 -13.39 -1.29
CA GLN A 150 -3.84 -12.54 -1.84
C GLN A 150 -3.56 -12.81 -3.33
N ALA A 151 -3.93 -13.97 -3.85
CA ALA A 151 -3.60 -14.40 -5.21
C ALA A 151 -4.86 -14.53 -6.08
N SER A 152 -5.31 -13.44 -6.66
CA SER A 152 -6.21 -13.47 -7.83
C SER A 152 -5.47 -13.51 -9.17
N ASN A 153 -4.13 -13.57 -9.18
CA ASN A 153 -3.33 -13.58 -10.41
C ASN A 153 -2.28 -14.69 -10.36
N ASP A 154 -2.12 -15.37 -11.50
CA ASP A 154 -1.02 -16.29 -11.77
C ASP A 154 0.34 -15.63 -11.44
N VAL A 155 1.16 -16.31 -10.65
CA VAL A 155 2.47 -15.79 -10.24
C VAL A 155 3.52 -16.32 -11.17
N TRP A 156 4.22 -15.40 -11.84
CA TRP A 156 5.35 -15.69 -12.72
C TRP A 156 6.66 -15.41 -12.00
N VAL A 157 7.54 -16.40 -11.96
CA VAL A 157 8.88 -16.27 -11.38
C VAL A 157 9.89 -16.70 -12.45
N ARG A 158 10.79 -15.78 -12.83
CA ARG A 158 11.95 -16.10 -13.62
C ARG A 158 13.10 -16.41 -12.68
N GLN A 159 13.80 -17.50 -12.91
CA GLN A 159 14.88 -17.96 -12.06
C GLN A 159 16.02 -18.58 -12.85
N ASP A 160 17.21 -18.51 -12.30
CA ASP A 160 18.39 -19.21 -12.83
C ASP A 160 18.66 -20.47 -12.02
N GLY A 161 19.17 -21.50 -12.67
CA GLY A 161 19.58 -22.76 -12.06
C GLY A 161 20.83 -23.32 -12.73
N LEU A 162 21.30 -24.47 -12.26
CA LEU A 162 22.48 -25.14 -12.79
C LEU A 162 22.32 -25.50 -14.27
N ASP A 163 21.09 -25.81 -14.68
CA ASP A 163 20.75 -26.29 -16.04
C ASP A 163 20.44 -25.14 -17.02
N GLY A 164 20.38 -23.93 -16.55
CA GLY A 164 20.04 -22.73 -17.31
C GLY A 164 18.93 -21.93 -16.65
N GLU A 165 18.33 -21.06 -17.46
CA GLU A 165 17.24 -20.20 -17.01
C GLU A 165 15.91 -20.95 -17.03
N SER A 166 15.01 -20.66 -16.07
CA SER A 166 13.65 -21.18 -16.10
C SER A 166 12.62 -20.12 -15.71
N VAL A 167 11.42 -20.25 -16.29
CA VAL A 167 10.27 -19.39 -15.99
C VAL A 167 9.18 -20.27 -15.38
N LEU A 168 8.86 -20.02 -14.13
CA LEU A 168 7.89 -20.77 -13.35
C LEU A 168 6.59 -19.97 -13.26
N LEU A 169 5.47 -20.61 -13.60
CA LEU A 169 4.12 -20.13 -13.40
C LEU A 169 3.46 -20.98 -12.32
N ALA A 170 2.95 -20.37 -11.28
CA ALA A 170 2.17 -21.04 -10.25
C ALA A 170 0.77 -20.44 -10.13
N LYS A 171 -0.26 -21.29 -10.09
CA LYS A 171 -1.64 -20.87 -9.85
C LYS A 171 -1.91 -20.56 -8.38
N GLN A 172 -1.21 -21.23 -7.48
CA GLN A 172 -1.34 -21.05 -6.03
C GLN A 172 0.02 -21.17 -5.34
N LEU A 173 0.23 -20.28 -4.39
CA LEU A 173 1.41 -20.27 -3.52
C LEU A 173 1.00 -20.76 -2.13
N LEU A 174 1.74 -21.68 -1.55
CA LEU A 174 1.54 -22.25 -0.24
C LEU A 174 2.84 -22.08 0.58
N ASP A 175 2.73 -22.11 1.92
CA ASP A 175 3.86 -22.04 2.85
C ASP A 175 4.85 -20.90 2.56
N GLY A 176 4.32 -19.69 2.25
CA GLY A 176 5.16 -18.54 1.94
C GLY A 176 5.92 -18.67 0.62
N GLY A 177 5.37 -19.42 -0.35
CA GLY A 177 5.98 -19.62 -1.68
C GLY A 177 6.97 -20.76 -1.77
N THR A 178 7.24 -21.46 -0.66
CA THR A 178 8.11 -22.66 -0.67
C THR A 178 7.38 -23.92 -1.15
N LYS A 179 6.06 -23.87 -1.21
CA LYS A 179 5.20 -24.89 -1.81
C LYS A 179 4.27 -24.23 -2.81
N LEU A 180 4.16 -24.80 -4.00
CA LEU A 180 3.38 -24.28 -5.12
C LEU A 180 2.39 -25.33 -5.59
N ARG A 181 1.22 -24.90 -6.10
CA ARG A 181 0.22 -25.79 -6.70
C ARG A 181 -0.19 -25.29 -8.10
N GLY A 182 -0.42 -26.23 -9.01
CA GLY A 182 -0.75 -25.96 -10.41
C GLY A 182 0.41 -25.25 -11.10
N VAL A 183 1.57 -25.91 -11.09
CA VAL A 183 2.85 -25.33 -11.55
C VAL A 183 3.10 -25.68 -13.00
N THR A 184 3.53 -24.69 -13.79
CA THR A 184 4.09 -24.87 -15.12
C THR A 184 5.47 -24.22 -15.15
N ILE A 185 6.50 -24.99 -15.50
CA ILE A 185 7.88 -24.49 -15.63
C ILE A 185 8.31 -24.60 -17.08
N PHE A 186 8.85 -23.50 -17.62
CA PHE A 186 9.51 -23.47 -18.92
C PHE A 186 11.01 -23.39 -18.67
N THR A 187 11.79 -24.36 -19.14
CA THR A 187 13.24 -24.38 -19.00
C THR A 187 13.92 -23.99 -20.29
N PHE A 188 15.00 -23.23 -20.16
CA PHE A 188 15.81 -22.77 -21.27
C PHE A 188 17.28 -23.21 -21.08
N GLY A 189 17.95 -23.57 -22.16
CA GLY A 189 19.36 -23.84 -22.10
C GLY A 189 20.20 -22.61 -21.83
N LYS A 190 21.48 -22.76 -21.50
CA LYS A 190 22.42 -21.65 -21.29
C LYS A 190 22.61 -20.76 -22.54
N ASP A 191 22.20 -21.26 -23.70
CA ASP A 191 22.14 -20.55 -24.96
C ASP A 191 20.83 -19.81 -25.24
N GLY A 192 19.89 -19.85 -24.26
CA GLY A 192 18.55 -19.24 -24.36
C GLY A 192 17.56 -20.04 -25.21
N THR A 193 17.92 -21.24 -25.69
CA THR A 193 16.98 -22.08 -26.42
C THR A 193 15.98 -22.76 -25.49
N PHE A 194 14.73 -22.84 -25.91
CA PHE A 194 13.70 -23.58 -25.19
C PHE A 194 14.05 -25.08 -25.16
N ARG A 195 14.03 -25.67 -23.96
CA ARG A 195 14.29 -27.10 -23.73
C ARG A 195 13.03 -27.91 -23.53
N GLU A 196 12.27 -27.56 -22.50
CA GLU A 196 11.10 -28.34 -22.10
C GLU A 196 10.09 -27.47 -21.34
N ARG A 197 8.83 -27.91 -21.33
CA ARG A 197 7.75 -27.42 -20.48
C ARG A 197 7.36 -28.52 -19.51
N ILE A 198 7.33 -28.23 -18.23
CA ILE A 198 7.02 -29.16 -17.17
C ILE A 198 5.72 -28.69 -16.50
N GLU A 199 4.71 -29.56 -16.45
CA GLU A 199 3.48 -29.31 -15.70
C GLU A 199 3.42 -30.24 -14.49
N ALA A 200 3.13 -29.69 -13.30
CA ALA A 200 3.06 -30.45 -12.07
C ALA A 200 1.87 -30.02 -11.20
N GLY A 201 1.30 -30.95 -10.48
CA GLY A 201 0.23 -30.68 -9.52
C GLY A 201 0.73 -29.86 -8.34
N GLU A 202 1.87 -30.25 -7.78
CA GLU A 202 2.55 -29.57 -6.66
C GLU A 202 4.06 -29.47 -6.91
N ALA A 203 4.66 -28.38 -6.42
CA ALA A 203 6.10 -28.18 -6.37
C ALA A 203 6.52 -27.77 -4.95
N ARG A 204 7.65 -28.29 -4.45
CA ARG A 204 8.23 -27.93 -3.15
C ARG A 204 9.66 -27.50 -3.33
N LEU A 205 10.00 -26.36 -2.73
CA LEU A 205 11.36 -25.87 -2.72
C LEU A 205 12.16 -26.57 -1.61
N GLY A 206 13.24 -27.23 -2.02
CA GLY A 206 14.28 -27.73 -1.11
C GLY A 206 15.51 -26.82 -1.15
N ASP A 207 16.67 -27.39 -0.88
CA ASP A 207 17.94 -26.67 -0.99
C ASP A 207 18.32 -26.53 -2.46
N GLU A 208 18.06 -25.36 -3.03
CA GLU A 208 18.36 -24.99 -4.42
C GLU A 208 17.75 -25.92 -5.51
N ILE A 209 16.66 -26.64 -5.16
CA ILE A 209 15.96 -27.58 -6.05
C ILE A 209 14.45 -27.47 -5.84
N TRP A 210 13.68 -27.35 -6.93
CA TRP A 210 12.26 -27.59 -6.93
C TRP A 210 11.94 -29.06 -7.12
N TYR A 211 11.28 -29.67 -6.16
CA TYR A 211 10.73 -31.03 -6.27
C TYR A 211 9.29 -30.96 -6.77
N LEU A 212 9.06 -31.49 -7.95
CA LEU A 212 7.77 -31.50 -8.65
C LEU A 212 7.13 -32.87 -8.50
N ASP A 213 5.96 -32.93 -7.90
CA ASP A 213 5.20 -34.17 -7.73
C ASP A 213 4.21 -34.36 -8.91
N ASN A 214 4.19 -35.57 -9.49
CA ASN A 214 3.39 -35.94 -10.67
C ASN A 214 3.61 -34.99 -11.86
N ALA A 215 4.86 -34.85 -12.27
CA ALA A 215 5.25 -33.97 -13.36
C ALA A 215 5.02 -34.60 -14.72
N ILE A 216 4.48 -33.82 -15.66
CA ILE A 216 4.38 -34.15 -17.09
C ILE A 216 5.36 -33.24 -17.83
N VAL A 217 6.34 -33.85 -18.49
CA VAL A 217 7.40 -33.15 -19.24
C VAL A 217 7.07 -33.20 -20.72
N TYR A 218 7.02 -32.03 -21.36
CA TYR A 218 6.82 -31.83 -22.79
C TYR A 218 8.10 -31.32 -23.38
N THR A 219 8.70 -32.11 -24.29
CA THR A 219 9.87 -31.73 -25.07
C THR A 219 9.49 -31.55 -26.55
N THR A 220 10.32 -30.85 -27.32
CA THR A 220 10.03 -30.59 -28.74
C THR A 220 10.14 -31.86 -29.60
N GLU A 221 10.90 -32.87 -29.15
CA GLU A 221 11.29 -34.04 -29.96
C GLU A 221 10.63 -35.36 -29.55
N GLN A 222 9.93 -35.39 -28.39
CA GLN A 222 9.37 -36.63 -27.83
C GLN A 222 7.93 -36.43 -27.33
N ASP A 223 7.16 -37.53 -27.31
CA ASP A 223 5.84 -37.54 -26.68
C ASP A 223 5.93 -37.20 -25.19
N PRO A 224 4.85 -36.58 -24.60
CA PRO A 224 4.83 -36.19 -23.22
C PRO A 224 5.13 -37.36 -22.29
N GLN A 225 6.08 -37.18 -21.37
CA GLN A 225 6.49 -38.21 -20.40
C GLN A 225 6.01 -37.82 -19.00
N THR A 226 5.47 -38.79 -18.27
CA THR A 226 5.00 -38.58 -16.88
C THR A 226 6.02 -39.14 -15.90
N TYR A 227 6.42 -38.29 -14.95
CA TYR A 227 7.34 -38.65 -13.87
C TYR A 227 6.62 -38.51 -12.54
N GLY A 228 6.73 -39.53 -11.65
CA GLY A 228 6.20 -39.43 -10.29
C GLY A 228 6.83 -38.29 -9.48
N ARG A 229 8.13 -38.05 -9.72
CA ARG A 229 8.91 -36.95 -9.16
C ARG A 229 9.89 -36.44 -10.20
N TYR A 230 9.95 -35.11 -10.34
CA TYR A 230 10.89 -34.42 -11.23
C TYR A 230 11.60 -33.31 -10.46
N GLU A 231 12.85 -33.02 -10.81
CA GLU A 231 13.67 -32.05 -10.11
C GLU A 231 14.12 -30.95 -11.05
N VAL A 232 13.96 -29.69 -10.65
CA VAL A 232 14.42 -28.52 -11.42
C VAL A 232 15.34 -27.70 -10.52
N SER A 233 16.56 -27.45 -10.98
CA SER A 233 17.53 -26.66 -10.23
C SER A 233 17.11 -25.20 -10.15
N THR A 234 17.39 -24.56 -9.01
CA THR A 234 17.15 -23.14 -8.79
C THR A 234 18.23 -22.59 -7.86
N PHE A 235 18.62 -21.32 -8.03
CA PHE A 235 19.45 -20.62 -7.06
C PHE A 235 18.62 -19.88 -6.00
N LEU A 236 17.28 -19.97 -6.08
CA LEU A 236 16.40 -19.34 -5.10
C LEU A 236 16.40 -20.12 -3.78
N THR A 237 16.68 -19.43 -2.71
CA THR A 237 16.50 -19.95 -1.35
C THR A 237 15.06 -19.77 -0.89
N ALA A 238 14.62 -20.58 0.11
CA ALA A 238 13.29 -20.46 0.70
C ALA A 238 13.01 -19.06 1.27
N THR A 239 14.04 -18.35 1.71
CA THR A 239 13.94 -16.97 2.21
C THR A 239 13.69 -16.00 1.05
N GLU A 240 14.44 -16.11 -0.03
CA GLU A 240 14.30 -15.25 -1.22
C GLU A 240 12.96 -15.47 -1.90
N VAL A 241 12.47 -16.70 -1.96
CA VAL A 241 11.14 -16.99 -2.51
C VAL A 241 10.03 -16.37 -1.66
N ARG A 242 10.09 -16.53 -0.34
CA ARG A 242 9.12 -15.88 0.56
C ARG A 242 9.12 -14.37 0.43
N GLU A 243 10.28 -13.81 0.19
CA GLU A 243 10.49 -12.37 0.06
C GLU A 243 10.13 -11.84 -1.34
N SER A 244 10.37 -12.60 -2.42
CA SER A 244 10.10 -12.17 -3.80
C SER A 244 8.63 -12.28 -4.22
N ILE A 245 7.84 -13.11 -3.55
CA ILE A 245 6.43 -13.38 -3.86
C ILE A 245 5.48 -12.49 -3.04
N GLY A 246 5.97 -11.83 -1.98
CA GLY A 246 5.20 -10.88 -1.19
C GLY A 246 4.82 -9.63 -2.01
N SER A 247 3.61 -9.12 -1.76
CA SER A 247 3.23 -7.81 -2.30
C SER A 247 4.20 -6.74 -1.78
N PRO A 248 4.61 -5.75 -2.60
CA PRO A 248 5.52 -4.70 -2.16
C PRO A 248 5.03 -3.95 -0.90
N GLU A 249 3.70 -3.94 -0.67
CA GLU A 249 3.06 -3.32 0.49
C GLU A 249 3.31 -4.08 1.79
N SER A 250 3.61 -5.39 1.71
CA SER A 250 3.94 -6.22 2.89
C SER A 250 5.40 -6.13 3.32
N ILE A 251 6.21 -5.31 2.64
CA ILE A 251 7.60 -5.05 2.99
C ILE A 251 7.71 -3.71 3.70
N SER A 252 8.38 -3.69 4.88
CA SER A 252 8.55 -2.45 5.61
C SER A 252 9.47 -1.46 4.87
N PHE A 253 9.21 -0.17 5.04
CA PHE A 253 9.98 0.91 4.44
C PHE A 253 11.50 0.72 4.56
N TRP A 254 11.98 0.30 5.72
CA TRP A 254 13.41 0.14 5.99
C TRP A 254 14.04 -1.02 5.22
N ASN A 255 13.26 -2.03 4.86
CA ASN A 255 13.74 -3.21 4.13
C ASN A 255 13.63 -3.05 2.61
N LEU A 256 12.76 -2.15 2.11
CA LEU A 256 12.54 -1.94 0.68
C LEU A 256 13.82 -1.69 -0.14
N PRO A 257 14.80 -0.85 0.31
CA PRO A 257 16.04 -0.64 -0.45
C PRO A 257 16.83 -1.93 -0.69
N ARG A 258 16.91 -2.79 0.33
CA ARG A 258 17.58 -4.10 0.22
C ARG A 258 16.85 -5.00 -0.76
N PHE A 259 15.51 -5.02 -0.73
CA PHE A 259 14.69 -5.81 -1.66
C PHE A 259 14.81 -5.34 -3.11
N ILE A 260 14.90 -4.02 -3.33
CA ILE A 260 15.14 -3.45 -4.67
C ILE A 260 16.47 -3.95 -5.23
N GLU A 261 17.51 -4.00 -4.41
CA GLU A 261 18.83 -4.48 -4.80
C GLU A 261 18.83 -5.98 -5.09
N LEU A 262 18.23 -6.79 -4.21
CA LEU A 262 18.06 -8.23 -4.40
C LEU A 262 17.28 -8.54 -5.69
N ALA A 263 16.15 -7.85 -5.92
CA ALA A 263 15.35 -8.04 -7.11
C ALA A 263 16.12 -7.69 -8.39
N ARG A 264 16.95 -6.62 -8.38
CA ARG A 264 17.81 -6.26 -9.51
C ARG A 264 18.85 -7.33 -9.79
N ASN A 265 19.52 -7.84 -8.76
CA ASN A 265 20.57 -8.84 -8.87
C ASN A 265 20.00 -10.19 -9.35
N ALA A 266 18.75 -10.50 -9.00
CA ALA A 266 18.03 -11.70 -9.46
C ALA A 266 17.36 -11.52 -10.83
N GLY A 267 17.54 -10.39 -11.53
CA GLY A 267 16.87 -10.13 -12.82
C GLY A 267 15.35 -9.95 -12.74
N LEU A 268 14.80 -9.80 -11.53
CA LEU A 268 13.36 -9.62 -11.29
C LEU A 268 12.93 -8.15 -11.52
N PRO A 269 11.66 -7.91 -11.83
CA PRO A 269 11.14 -6.56 -12.08
C PRO A 269 11.14 -5.69 -10.79
N ALA A 270 12.30 -5.12 -10.44
CA ALA A 270 12.51 -4.28 -9.27
C ALA A 270 11.68 -2.97 -9.26
N TYR A 271 11.03 -2.63 -10.39
CA TYR A 271 10.27 -1.38 -10.51
C TYR A 271 9.07 -1.31 -9.57
N ARG A 272 8.40 -2.43 -9.24
CA ARG A 272 7.26 -2.47 -8.31
C ARG A 272 7.69 -2.13 -6.88
N TYR A 273 8.80 -2.69 -6.41
CA TYR A 273 9.38 -2.39 -5.10
C TYR A 273 9.89 -0.96 -5.02
N ASN A 274 10.53 -0.49 -6.11
CA ASN A 274 10.98 0.90 -6.20
C ASN A 274 9.81 1.89 -6.21
N LEU A 275 8.70 1.56 -6.89
CA LEU A 275 7.47 2.36 -6.87
C LEU A 275 6.93 2.48 -5.45
N GLN A 276 6.82 1.38 -4.71
CA GLN A 276 6.36 1.40 -3.32
C GLN A 276 7.28 2.24 -2.43
N TYR A 277 8.59 2.10 -2.57
CA TYR A 277 9.57 2.91 -1.85
C TYR A 277 9.40 4.40 -2.13
N GLN A 278 9.30 4.79 -3.39
CA GLN A 278 9.09 6.18 -3.80
C GLN A 278 7.72 6.71 -3.35
N THR A 279 6.68 5.88 -3.38
CA THR A 279 5.33 6.25 -2.91
C THR A 279 5.34 6.56 -1.40
N LEU A 280 6.04 5.74 -0.61
CA LEU A 280 6.22 6.02 0.81
C LEU A 280 6.99 7.33 1.01
N LEU A 281 8.11 7.55 0.32
CA LEU A 281 8.89 8.79 0.41
C LEU A 281 8.11 10.03 -0.01
N ALA A 282 7.22 9.93 -1.00
CA ALA A 282 6.37 11.03 -1.47
C ALA A 282 5.19 11.32 -0.54
N ARG A 283 4.89 10.44 0.43
CA ARG A 283 3.72 10.56 1.33
C ARG A 283 3.65 11.88 2.10
N PRO A 284 4.71 12.41 2.72
CA PRO A 284 4.64 13.70 3.39
C PRO A 284 4.19 14.84 2.47
N LEU A 285 4.66 14.83 1.22
CA LEU A 285 4.23 15.79 0.21
C LEU A 285 2.76 15.64 -0.14
N LEU A 286 2.28 14.41 -0.29
CA LEU A 286 0.86 14.12 -0.54
C LEU A 286 -0.01 14.60 0.62
N LEU A 287 0.42 14.40 1.88
CA LEU A 287 -0.33 14.90 3.05
C LEU A 287 -0.36 16.43 3.10
N VAL A 288 0.71 17.10 2.72
CA VAL A 288 0.72 18.57 2.56
C VAL A 288 -0.26 19.00 1.47
N ALA A 289 -0.29 18.30 0.33
CA ALA A 289 -1.27 18.55 -0.73
C ALA A 289 -2.71 18.46 -0.22
N MET A 290 -3.03 17.41 0.56
CA MET A 290 -4.36 17.21 1.17
C MET A 290 -4.73 18.36 2.11
N ILE A 291 -3.79 18.87 2.91
CA ILE A 291 -4.03 20.00 3.82
C ILE A 291 -4.25 21.31 3.03
N LEU A 292 -3.45 21.55 1.99
CA LEU A 292 -3.62 22.74 1.14
C LEU A 292 -4.97 22.73 0.42
N ILE A 293 -5.41 21.59 -0.10
CA ILE A 293 -6.73 21.41 -0.69
C ILE A 293 -7.82 21.63 0.37
N ALA A 294 -7.66 21.08 1.59
CA ALA A 294 -8.58 21.30 2.69
C ALA A 294 -8.72 22.80 3.03
N ALA A 295 -7.60 23.52 3.09
CA ALA A 295 -7.58 24.97 3.30
C ALA A 295 -8.30 25.69 2.17
N ALA A 296 -7.96 25.39 0.92
CA ALA A 296 -8.55 26.03 -0.27
C ALA A 296 -10.08 25.88 -0.33
N VAL A 297 -10.57 24.66 -0.07
CA VAL A 297 -12.02 24.38 -0.06
C VAL A 297 -12.71 25.05 1.13
N SER A 298 -12.13 24.98 2.33
CA SER A 298 -12.74 25.49 3.54
C SER A 298 -12.84 27.01 3.58
N LEU A 299 -11.88 27.72 3.01
CA LEU A 299 -11.83 29.17 3.02
C LEU A 299 -12.71 29.82 1.95
N LYS A 300 -12.84 29.19 0.77
CA LYS A 300 -13.73 29.68 -0.29
C LYS A 300 -15.19 29.68 0.13
N VAL A 301 -15.62 28.62 0.76
CA VAL A 301 -17.05 28.40 1.05
C VAL A 301 -17.52 29.15 2.29
N SER A 302 -16.64 29.55 3.22
CA SER A 302 -17.02 30.42 4.33
C SER A 302 -17.58 31.78 3.87
N ARG A 303 -17.27 32.23 2.63
CA ARG A 303 -17.78 33.46 2.03
C ARG A 303 -19.13 33.28 1.33
N PHE A 304 -19.44 32.13 0.73
CA PHE A 304 -20.55 32.00 -0.25
C PHE A 304 -21.45 30.78 -0.07
N GLY A 305 -21.21 29.87 0.89
CA GLY A 305 -21.95 28.62 0.91
C GLY A 305 -22.12 27.93 2.25
N GLY A 306 -23.08 27.03 2.29
CA GLY A 306 -23.34 26.18 3.44
C GLY A 306 -22.31 25.07 3.62
N LEU A 307 -22.33 24.42 4.78
CA LEU A 307 -21.46 23.32 5.17
C LEU A 307 -21.43 22.18 4.12
N GLY A 308 -22.57 21.92 3.48
CA GLY A 308 -22.69 20.86 2.47
C GLY A 308 -21.81 21.07 1.25
N SER A 309 -21.68 22.31 0.74
CA SER A 309 -20.81 22.60 -0.42
C SER A 309 -19.32 22.50 -0.07
N MET A 310 -18.93 22.78 1.17
CA MET A 310 -17.55 22.55 1.66
C MET A 310 -17.22 21.06 1.68
N ILE A 311 -18.09 20.26 2.29
CA ILE A 311 -17.88 18.82 2.39
C ILE A 311 -17.83 18.22 0.98
N LEU A 312 -18.78 18.57 0.12
CA LEU A 312 -18.82 18.07 -1.27
C LEU A 312 -17.57 18.48 -2.07
N GLY A 313 -17.15 19.74 -1.96
CA GLY A 313 -15.91 20.21 -2.60
C GLY A 313 -14.67 19.48 -2.11
N GLY A 314 -14.58 19.22 -0.82
CA GLY A 314 -13.51 18.41 -0.22
C GLY A 314 -13.53 16.96 -0.72
N ILE A 315 -14.69 16.31 -0.73
CA ILE A 315 -14.85 14.94 -1.25
C ILE A 315 -14.42 14.88 -2.71
N LEU A 316 -14.92 15.76 -3.56
CA LEU A 316 -14.58 15.76 -5.00
C LEU A 316 -13.10 16.01 -5.24
N SER A 317 -12.50 17.00 -4.57
CA SER A 317 -11.08 17.30 -4.73
C SER A 317 -10.19 16.15 -4.23
N GLY A 318 -10.53 15.56 -3.09
CA GLY A 318 -9.83 14.40 -2.55
C GLY A 318 -9.98 13.17 -3.43
N PHE A 319 -11.16 12.93 -3.98
CA PHE A 319 -11.42 11.83 -4.90
C PHE A 319 -10.62 11.98 -6.20
N VAL A 320 -10.59 13.16 -6.79
CA VAL A 320 -9.80 13.44 -8.01
C VAL A 320 -8.31 13.18 -7.74
N LEU A 321 -7.76 13.68 -6.63
CA LEU A 321 -6.36 13.46 -6.30
C LEU A 321 -6.06 11.99 -6.02
N TYR A 322 -7.00 11.28 -5.39
CA TYR A 322 -6.89 9.84 -5.17
C TYR A 322 -6.85 9.06 -6.49
N VAL A 323 -7.80 9.32 -7.38
CA VAL A 323 -7.84 8.66 -8.70
C VAL A 323 -6.55 8.93 -9.48
N LEU A 324 -6.05 10.18 -9.47
CA LEU A 324 -4.77 10.51 -10.09
C LEU A 324 -3.61 9.73 -9.46
N THR A 325 -3.62 9.55 -8.14
CA THR A 325 -2.59 8.80 -7.42
C THR A 325 -2.63 7.32 -7.78
N GLU A 326 -3.82 6.70 -7.82
CA GLU A 326 -3.96 5.28 -8.18
C GLU A 326 -3.61 5.03 -9.65
N LEU A 327 -4.08 5.87 -10.57
CA LEU A 327 -3.68 5.78 -11.99
C LEU A 327 -2.16 5.92 -12.17
N ALA A 328 -1.54 6.86 -11.47
CA ALA A 328 -0.08 7.02 -11.52
C ALA A 328 0.66 5.78 -10.99
N LYS A 329 0.16 5.18 -9.90
CA LYS A 329 0.71 3.92 -9.36
C LYS A 329 0.53 2.75 -10.33
N ASP A 330 -0.64 2.62 -10.97
CA ASP A 330 -0.90 1.55 -11.94
C ASP A 330 0.04 1.67 -13.14
N PHE A 331 0.22 2.86 -13.71
CA PHE A 331 1.17 3.09 -14.79
C PHE A 331 2.64 2.86 -14.35
N GLY A 332 2.98 3.27 -13.12
CA GLY A 332 4.29 3.00 -12.54
C GLY A 332 4.50 1.50 -12.27
N GLY A 333 3.46 0.80 -11.78
CA GLY A 333 3.45 -0.64 -11.53
C GLY A 333 3.51 -1.48 -12.81
N ALA A 334 2.98 -0.96 -13.91
CA ALA A 334 3.10 -1.56 -15.24
C ALA A 334 4.44 -1.25 -15.95
N GLY A 335 5.31 -0.44 -15.34
CA GLY A 335 6.59 -0.03 -15.93
C GLY A 335 6.48 0.98 -17.08
N ILE A 336 5.28 1.54 -17.33
CA ILE A 336 5.03 2.53 -18.38
C ILE A 336 5.64 3.89 -18.01
N VAL A 337 5.59 4.23 -16.71
CA VAL A 337 6.10 5.49 -16.16
C VAL A 337 7.20 5.17 -15.13
N PRO A 338 8.31 5.94 -15.10
CA PRO A 338 9.34 5.75 -14.08
C PRO A 338 8.75 5.83 -12.65
N PRO A 339 9.13 4.93 -11.72
CA PRO A 339 8.59 4.88 -10.36
C PRO A 339 8.64 6.22 -9.60
N LEU A 340 9.70 6.98 -9.80
CA LEU A 340 9.86 8.30 -9.19
C LEU A 340 8.77 9.26 -9.67
N VAL A 341 8.51 9.34 -10.98
CA VAL A 341 7.48 10.24 -11.53
C VAL A 341 6.09 9.79 -11.08
N ALA A 342 5.80 8.50 -11.15
CA ALA A 342 4.51 7.94 -10.75
C ALA A 342 4.19 8.24 -9.27
N ALA A 343 5.18 8.16 -8.38
CA ALA A 343 5.00 8.38 -6.95
C ALA A 343 4.88 9.87 -6.57
N TRP A 344 5.68 10.75 -7.20
CA TRP A 344 5.79 12.14 -6.76
C TRP A 344 4.83 13.08 -7.50
N ALA A 345 4.48 12.79 -8.77
CA ALA A 345 3.65 13.67 -9.59
C ALA A 345 2.28 14.01 -8.95
N PRO A 346 1.51 13.08 -8.36
CA PRO A 346 0.23 13.42 -7.75
C PRO A 346 0.36 14.40 -6.58
N GLY A 347 1.38 14.17 -5.72
CA GLY A 347 1.68 15.05 -4.59
C GLY A 347 2.07 16.46 -5.04
N ILE A 348 2.97 16.58 -6.04
CA ILE A 348 3.39 17.85 -6.62
C ILE A 348 2.18 18.57 -7.24
N PHE A 349 1.39 17.88 -8.06
CA PHE A 349 0.19 18.42 -8.65
C PHE A 349 -0.80 18.96 -7.60
N GLY A 350 -1.06 18.16 -6.56
CA GLY A 350 -1.95 18.55 -5.47
C GLY A 350 -1.46 19.79 -4.70
N VAL A 351 -0.14 19.87 -4.43
CA VAL A 351 0.46 21.04 -3.79
C VAL A 351 0.32 22.28 -4.68
N LEU A 352 0.70 22.17 -5.95
CA LEU A 352 0.60 23.31 -6.89
C LEU A 352 -0.84 23.78 -7.07
N MET A 353 -1.79 22.85 -7.20
CA MET A 353 -3.22 23.18 -7.28
C MET A 353 -3.71 23.88 -6.01
N GLY A 354 -3.39 23.33 -4.84
CA GLY A 354 -3.79 23.92 -3.55
C GLY A 354 -3.19 25.32 -3.36
N LEU A 355 -1.91 25.49 -3.68
CA LEU A 355 -1.23 26.79 -3.63
C LEU A 355 -1.88 27.81 -4.57
N THR A 356 -2.13 27.44 -5.84
CA THR A 356 -2.74 28.32 -6.84
C THR A 356 -4.12 28.79 -6.39
N ILE A 357 -4.96 27.88 -5.86
CA ILE A 357 -6.31 28.23 -5.38
C ILE A 357 -6.21 29.16 -4.16
N LEU A 358 -5.30 28.89 -3.23
CA LEU A 358 -5.14 29.73 -2.03
C LEU A 358 -4.62 31.14 -2.38
N LEU A 359 -3.63 31.26 -3.29
CA LEU A 359 -3.14 32.55 -3.78
C LEU A 359 -4.26 33.35 -4.41
N HIS A 360 -5.04 32.76 -5.32
CA HIS A 360 -6.16 33.45 -5.96
C HIS A 360 -7.27 33.86 -4.97
N GLN A 361 -7.41 33.17 -3.84
CA GLN A 361 -8.39 33.55 -2.81
C GLN A 361 -7.89 34.62 -1.86
N GLU A 362 -6.57 34.82 -1.72
CA GLU A 362 -5.99 35.87 -0.87
C GLU A 362 -5.90 37.18 -1.60
N ASP A 363 -5.57 37.16 -2.90
CA ASP A 363 -5.43 38.35 -3.74
C ASP A 363 -6.77 38.91 -4.30
N GLY A 364 -7.86 38.16 -4.22
CA GLY A 364 -9.23 38.53 -4.64
C GLY A 364 -10.18 38.70 -3.46
#